data_c70113bfe4fab35a2117b9e2ab4d0070
#
_entry.id   c70113bfe4fab35a2117b9e2ab4d0070
#
_cell.length_a   1.000
_cell.length_b   1.000
_cell.length_c   1.000
_cell.angle_alpha   90.00
_cell.angle_beta   90.00
_cell.angle_gamma   90.00
#
_symmetry.space_group_name_H-M   'P 1'
#
loop_
_entity.id
_entity.type
_entity.pdbx_description
1 polymer ?
#
loop_
_entity_poly.entity_id
_entity_poly.type
_entity_poly.pdbx_seq_one_letter_code
_entity_poly.pdbx_strand_id
1 'polypeptide(L)'
;TLDTVTRNEIQQGTHVIYAPGKDADGKKVDVLYRRDLDKSCVMTAELVARAATELKKMNAPTFDGKYVCIIHPSVAFDLRNDPDWVAAHQYAAATELFSGEIGELHGVRFVETTEAKIFRGDDLASDSRTLTASAAASNSTTVSFDGGTVAAGALAGRYVLCGGKRVKVVSNTASQLTLEEAVTVADNAVVYPGEGGKEGLAVYGCLFVGKGAYGVVDLSEGTEVIVKPRGSSGTADPLDQRSSVGWKGIHAAAILYDEYMVRVECGSSY
;
A
#
# COMPACT_ATOMS: atom_id res chain seq x y z
N THR A 1 1.96 4.92 -14.33
CA THR A 1 2.10 3.66 -15.10
C THR A 1 0.89 2.77 -14.86
N LEU A 2 0.64 1.77 -15.72
CA LEU A 2 -0.44 0.79 -15.53
C LEU A 2 -0.25 0.02 -14.21
N ASP A 3 0.97 -0.36 -13.87
CA ASP A 3 1.32 -1.01 -12.61
C ASP A 3 0.96 -0.17 -11.39
N THR A 4 1.11 1.15 -11.48
CA THR A 4 0.75 2.07 -10.39
C THR A 4 -0.76 2.07 -10.15
N VAL A 5 -1.57 2.01 -11.21
CA VAL A 5 -3.04 1.93 -11.11
C VAL A 5 -3.43 0.62 -10.42
N THR A 6 -2.96 -0.51 -10.94
CA THR A 6 -3.21 -1.84 -10.35
C THR A 6 -2.78 -1.88 -8.89
N ARG A 7 -1.56 -1.44 -8.57
CA ARG A 7 -1.04 -1.39 -7.21
C ARG A 7 -1.92 -0.58 -6.27
N ASN A 8 -2.37 0.59 -6.70
CA ASN A 8 -3.19 1.45 -5.85
C ASN A 8 -4.56 0.82 -5.57
N GLU A 9 -5.14 0.11 -6.54
CA GLU A 9 -6.40 -0.59 -6.35
C GLU A 9 -6.25 -1.80 -5.41
N ILE A 10 -5.27 -2.66 -5.64
CA ILE A 10 -5.09 -3.87 -4.80
C ILE A 10 -4.62 -3.55 -3.38
N GLN A 11 -4.05 -2.38 -3.13
CA GLN A 11 -3.67 -1.92 -1.78
C GLN A 11 -4.86 -1.36 -0.97
N GLN A 12 -6.07 -1.36 -1.51
CA GLN A 12 -7.26 -0.90 -0.78
C GLN A 12 -7.91 -1.98 0.09
N GLY A 13 -7.41 -3.22 0.07
CA GLY A 13 -7.92 -4.31 0.90
C GLY A 13 -8.03 -3.94 2.38
N THR A 14 -9.05 -4.49 3.05
CA THR A 14 -9.41 -4.14 4.44
C THR A 14 -8.62 -4.92 5.49
N HIS A 15 -8.08 -6.08 5.11
CA HIS A 15 -7.30 -6.92 6.03
C HIS A 15 -5.88 -6.39 6.18
N VAL A 16 -5.62 -5.67 7.28
CA VAL A 16 -4.33 -5.03 7.55
C VAL A 16 -3.73 -5.57 8.84
N ILE A 17 -2.45 -5.92 8.79
CA ILE A 17 -1.62 -6.28 9.95
C ILE A 17 -0.52 -5.23 10.07
N TYR A 18 -0.37 -4.66 11.25
CA TYR A 18 0.73 -3.74 11.54
C TYR A 18 1.90 -4.48 12.19
N ALA A 19 3.13 -4.13 11.77
CA ALA A 19 4.32 -4.66 12.40
C ALA A 19 4.41 -4.17 13.86
N PRO A 20 4.69 -5.04 14.83
CA PRO A 20 4.84 -4.63 16.21
C PRO A 20 6.08 -3.76 16.38
N GLY A 21 5.96 -2.74 17.22
CA GLY A 21 7.07 -1.92 17.66
C GLY A 21 7.83 -2.55 18.82
N LYS A 22 8.85 -1.84 19.30
CA LYS A 22 9.58 -2.17 20.52
C LYS A 22 9.49 -0.98 21.48
N ASP A 23 9.21 -1.27 22.75
CA ASP A 23 9.30 -0.26 23.81
C ASP A 23 10.77 0.02 24.20
N ALA A 24 10.95 0.92 25.18
CA ALA A 24 12.28 1.29 25.67
C ALA A 24 13.07 0.12 26.29
N ASP A 25 12.36 -0.92 26.74
CA ASP A 25 12.93 -2.13 27.30
C ASP A 25 13.14 -3.23 26.24
N GLY A 26 12.85 -2.94 24.97
CA GLY A 26 12.99 -3.87 23.85
C GLY A 26 11.86 -4.91 23.73
N LYS A 27 10.79 -4.78 24.54
CA LYS A 27 9.64 -5.66 24.49
C LYS A 27 8.75 -5.30 23.32
N LYS A 28 8.18 -6.31 22.65
CA LYS A 28 7.21 -6.12 21.58
C LYS A 28 5.95 -5.41 22.07
N VAL A 29 5.52 -4.40 21.33
CA VAL A 29 4.28 -3.64 21.57
C VAL A 29 3.46 -3.69 20.29
N ASP A 30 2.18 -4.06 20.41
CA ASP A 30 1.27 -4.07 19.28
C ASP A 30 0.97 -2.64 18.82
N VAL A 31 1.06 -2.43 17.51
CA VAL A 31 0.71 -1.18 16.84
C VAL A 31 -0.66 -1.35 16.21
N LEU A 32 -1.55 -0.41 16.45
CA LEU A 32 -2.94 -0.46 15.99
C LEU A 32 -3.20 0.47 14.79
N TYR A 33 -2.32 1.44 14.56
CA TYR A 33 -2.50 2.44 13.51
C TYR A 33 -1.20 2.66 12.76
N ARG A 34 -1.31 2.90 11.46
CA ARG A 34 -0.16 3.22 10.60
C ARG A 34 0.70 4.37 11.13
N ARG A 35 0.07 5.42 11.68
CA ARG A 35 0.75 6.60 12.21
C ARG A 35 1.70 6.32 13.39
N ASP A 36 1.53 5.18 14.05
CA ASP A 36 2.32 4.79 15.21
C ASP A 36 3.49 3.87 14.82
N LEU A 37 3.57 3.49 13.54
CA LEU A 37 4.70 2.72 13.00
C LEU A 37 5.96 3.57 13.01
N ASP A 38 7.01 3.06 13.60
CA ASP A 38 8.33 3.67 13.66
C ASP A 38 9.40 2.78 12.97
N LYS A 39 10.66 3.20 13.05
CA LYS A 39 11.79 2.46 12.47
C LYS A 39 12.03 1.08 13.10
N SER A 40 11.50 0.82 14.30
CA SER A 40 11.62 -0.48 14.96
C SER A 40 10.58 -1.50 14.49
N CYS A 41 9.51 -1.02 13.83
CA CYS A 41 8.41 -1.82 13.32
C CYS A 41 8.79 -2.48 11.97
N VAL A 42 9.79 -3.35 11.98
CA VAL A 42 10.31 -3.99 10.75
C VAL A 42 9.58 -5.30 10.43
N MET A 43 9.69 -5.73 9.17
CA MET A 43 9.20 -7.04 8.75
C MET A 43 10.05 -8.14 9.37
N THR A 44 9.39 -9.16 9.93
CA THR A 44 10.03 -10.32 10.55
C THR A 44 9.43 -11.62 10.02
N ALA A 45 10.16 -12.73 10.18
CA ALA A 45 9.68 -14.09 9.83
C ALA A 45 8.37 -14.44 10.56
N GLU A 46 8.20 -13.99 11.80
CA GLU A 46 6.97 -14.17 12.58
C GLU A 46 5.78 -13.46 11.93
N LEU A 47 5.96 -12.23 11.43
CA LEU A 47 4.90 -11.52 10.72
C LEU A 47 4.50 -12.20 9.41
N VAL A 48 5.46 -12.77 8.68
CA VAL A 48 5.20 -13.58 7.50
C VAL A 48 4.34 -14.79 7.86
N ALA A 49 4.71 -15.50 8.92
CA ALA A 49 3.93 -16.65 9.41
C ALA A 49 2.51 -16.24 9.83
N ARG A 50 2.35 -15.08 10.49
CA ARG A 50 1.05 -14.52 10.89
C ARG A 50 0.19 -14.19 9.67
N ALA A 51 0.74 -13.50 8.67
CA ALA A 51 0.02 -13.17 7.44
C ALA A 51 -0.41 -14.44 6.67
N ALA A 52 0.48 -15.41 6.53
CA ALA A 52 0.15 -16.69 5.91
C ALA A 52 -0.93 -17.45 6.69
N THR A 53 -0.94 -17.36 8.02
CA THR A 53 -1.95 -18.00 8.86
C THR A 53 -3.32 -17.34 8.68
N GLU A 54 -3.37 -16.02 8.60
CA GLU A 54 -4.63 -15.30 8.33
C GLU A 54 -5.21 -15.69 6.96
N LEU A 55 -4.40 -15.76 5.90
CA LEU A 55 -4.85 -16.24 4.59
C LEU A 55 -5.38 -17.68 4.65
N LYS A 56 -4.72 -18.57 5.41
CA LYS A 56 -5.20 -19.95 5.61
C LYS A 56 -6.51 -20.01 6.38
N LYS A 57 -6.72 -19.18 7.40
CA LYS A 57 -7.99 -19.08 8.14
C LYS A 57 -9.14 -18.63 7.25
N MET A 58 -8.86 -17.73 6.32
CA MET A 58 -9.84 -17.26 5.33
C MET A 58 -10.02 -18.22 4.16
N ASN A 59 -9.39 -19.40 4.19
CA ASN A 59 -9.41 -20.40 3.12
C ASN A 59 -8.98 -19.86 1.76
N ALA A 60 -8.04 -18.91 1.74
CA ALA A 60 -7.52 -18.35 0.51
C ALA A 60 -6.81 -19.43 -0.32
N PRO A 61 -7.16 -19.61 -1.61
CA PRO A 61 -6.48 -20.57 -2.46
C PRO A 61 -5.05 -20.11 -2.77
N THR A 62 -4.16 -21.07 -2.96
CA THR A 62 -2.74 -20.83 -3.20
C THR A 62 -2.41 -20.87 -4.70
N PHE A 63 -1.26 -20.28 -5.08
CA PHE A 63 -0.61 -20.47 -6.37
C PHE A 63 0.42 -21.60 -6.24
N ASP A 64 0.16 -22.75 -6.86
CA ASP A 64 1.06 -23.92 -6.80
C ASP A 64 1.49 -24.31 -5.36
N GLY A 65 0.53 -24.23 -4.42
CA GLY A 65 0.77 -24.55 -3.02
C GLY A 65 1.37 -23.43 -2.17
N LYS A 66 1.58 -22.23 -2.73
CA LYS A 66 2.22 -21.10 -2.05
C LYS A 66 1.40 -19.82 -2.21
N TYR A 67 1.50 -18.92 -1.26
CA TYR A 67 1.05 -17.54 -1.38
C TYR A 67 2.15 -16.68 -2.00
N VAL A 68 1.79 -15.53 -2.52
CA VAL A 68 2.76 -14.57 -3.08
C VAL A 68 2.76 -13.31 -2.21
N CYS A 69 3.95 -12.85 -1.85
CA CYS A 69 4.14 -11.58 -1.16
C CYS A 69 4.90 -10.61 -2.05
N ILE A 70 4.33 -9.42 -2.27
CA ILE A 70 4.97 -8.32 -3.02
C ILE A 70 5.58 -7.38 -2.00
N ILE A 71 6.90 -7.20 -2.04
CA ILE A 71 7.65 -6.39 -1.07
C ILE A 71 8.58 -5.38 -1.74
N HIS A 72 8.90 -4.31 -1.01
CA HIS A 72 9.92 -3.33 -1.42
C HIS A 72 11.33 -3.81 -1.03
N PRO A 73 12.39 -3.45 -1.78
CA PRO A 73 13.78 -3.80 -1.47
C PRO A 73 14.22 -3.44 -0.03
N SER A 74 13.77 -2.31 0.51
CA SER A 74 14.07 -1.92 1.90
C SER A 74 13.54 -2.92 2.93
N VAL A 75 12.34 -3.45 2.70
CA VAL A 75 11.73 -4.48 3.56
C VAL A 75 12.42 -5.83 3.37
N ALA A 76 12.81 -6.15 2.14
CA ALA A 76 13.59 -7.35 1.84
C ALA A 76 14.93 -7.35 2.57
N PHE A 77 15.57 -6.18 2.69
CA PHE A 77 16.80 -6.01 3.46
C PHE A 77 16.58 -6.36 4.95
N ASP A 78 15.54 -5.81 5.57
CA ASP A 78 15.22 -6.08 6.97
C ASP A 78 14.89 -7.56 7.20
N LEU A 79 14.10 -8.16 6.31
CA LEU A 79 13.73 -9.58 6.40
C LEU A 79 14.93 -10.51 6.28
N ARG A 80 15.88 -10.21 5.39
CA ARG A 80 17.12 -10.99 5.23
C ARG A 80 18.03 -10.90 6.46
N ASN A 81 17.92 -9.84 7.24
CA ASN A 81 18.68 -9.66 8.48
C ASN A 81 17.99 -10.27 9.71
N ASP A 82 16.78 -10.79 9.56
CA ASP A 82 16.06 -11.46 10.64
C ASP A 82 16.77 -12.79 10.99
N PRO A 83 17.12 -13.05 12.27
CA PRO A 83 17.77 -14.27 12.70
C PRO A 83 16.99 -15.55 12.31
N ASP A 84 15.66 -15.50 12.38
CA ASP A 84 14.81 -16.64 12.03
C ASP A 84 14.84 -16.92 10.53
N TRP A 85 14.91 -15.86 9.70
CA TRP A 85 15.12 -15.98 8.27
C TRP A 85 16.45 -16.64 7.96
N VAL A 86 17.53 -16.14 8.57
CA VAL A 86 18.89 -16.66 8.36
C VAL A 86 18.96 -18.14 8.78
N ALA A 87 18.38 -18.49 9.93
CA ALA A 87 18.35 -19.87 10.40
C ALA A 87 17.58 -20.80 9.45
N ALA A 88 16.44 -20.37 8.92
CA ALA A 88 15.66 -21.15 7.96
C ALA A 88 16.42 -21.39 6.64
N HIS A 89 17.22 -20.43 6.19
CA HIS A 89 17.95 -20.51 4.93
C HIS A 89 19.35 -21.14 5.06
N GLN A 90 19.86 -21.37 6.26
CA GLN A 90 21.13 -22.10 6.47
C GLN A 90 21.09 -23.55 5.95
N TYR A 91 19.89 -24.12 5.85
CA TYR A 91 19.67 -25.47 5.34
C TYR A 91 19.21 -25.50 3.88
N ALA A 92 18.97 -24.33 3.27
CA ALA A 92 18.59 -24.23 1.86
C ALA A 92 19.81 -24.47 0.95
N ALA A 93 19.55 -24.95 -0.26
CA ALA A 93 20.61 -25.19 -1.23
C ALA A 93 21.34 -23.89 -1.59
N ALA A 94 22.66 -23.92 -1.68
CA ALA A 94 23.51 -22.76 -1.97
C ALA A 94 23.16 -22.02 -3.27
N THR A 95 22.40 -22.65 -4.17
CA THR A 95 21.96 -22.10 -5.46
C THR A 95 21.04 -20.89 -5.30
N GLU A 96 20.22 -20.83 -4.25
CA GLU A 96 19.30 -19.71 -4.00
C GLU A 96 20.03 -18.44 -3.55
N LEU A 97 21.13 -18.59 -2.82
CA LEU A 97 21.96 -17.48 -2.35
C LEU A 97 22.65 -16.72 -3.48
N PHE A 98 22.94 -17.40 -4.61
CA PHE A 98 23.66 -16.80 -5.75
C PHE A 98 22.74 -16.18 -6.80
N SER A 99 21.46 -16.58 -6.86
CA SER A 99 20.52 -16.06 -7.85
C SER A 99 19.92 -14.68 -7.48
N GLY A 100 20.14 -14.18 -6.25
CA GLY A 100 19.57 -12.94 -5.79
C GLY A 100 18.06 -13.01 -5.50
N GLU A 101 17.48 -14.21 -5.57
CA GLU A 101 16.10 -14.44 -5.15
C GLU A 101 15.98 -14.24 -3.65
N ILE A 102 14.87 -13.68 -3.20
CA ILE A 102 14.62 -13.47 -1.77
C ILE A 102 14.36 -14.81 -1.08
N GLY A 103 13.89 -15.80 -1.82
CA GLY A 103 13.56 -17.12 -1.30
C GLY A 103 12.09 -17.27 -0.91
N GLU A 104 11.81 -18.30 -0.14
CA GLU A 104 10.48 -18.67 0.31
C GLU A 104 10.49 -18.92 1.81
N LEU A 105 9.45 -18.47 2.51
CA LEU A 105 9.32 -18.69 3.94
C LEU A 105 7.84 -18.93 4.30
N HIS A 106 7.58 -19.94 5.16
CA HIS A 106 6.24 -20.29 5.66
C HIS A 106 5.19 -20.54 4.56
N GLY A 107 5.62 -20.98 3.36
CA GLY A 107 4.72 -21.19 2.22
C GLY A 107 4.36 -19.91 1.49
N VAL A 108 5.15 -18.87 1.66
CA VAL A 108 5.04 -17.59 0.95
C VAL A 108 6.26 -17.41 0.05
N ARG A 109 6.01 -17.10 -1.21
CA ARG A 109 7.01 -16.72 -2.21
C ARG A 109 7.11 -15.21 -2.27
N PHE A 110 8.32 -14.67 -2.23
CA PHE A 110 8.54 -13.23 -2.24
C PHE A 110 8.87 -12.74 -3.64
N VAL A 111 8.21 -11.63 -4.02
CA VAL A 111 8.48 -10.87 -5.24
C VAL A 111 8.92 -9.48 -4.85
N GLU A 112 10.17 -9.16 -5.15
CA GLU A 112 10.76 -7.85 -4.87
C GLU A 112 10.47 -6.89 -6.02
N THR A 113 9.96 -5.71 -5.70
CA THR A 113 9.75 -4.63 -6.68
C THR A 113 9.87 -3.26 -6.03
N THR A 114 10.53 -2.35 -6.72
CA THR A 114 10.60 -0.93 -6.33
C THR A 114 9.26 -0.22 -6.44
N GLU A 115 8.31 -0.80 -7.20
CA GLU A 115 6.95 -0.28 -7.35
C GLU A 115 6.00 -0.71 -6.22
N ALA A 116 6.46 -1.48 -5.22
CA ALA A 116 5.67 -1.79 -4.05
C ALA A 116 5.18 -0.50 -3.36
N LYS A 117 3.97 -0.53 -2.81
CA LYS A 117 3.36 0.67 -2.23
C LYS A 117 4.15 1.18 -1.03
N ILE A 118 4.50 2.44 -1.08
CA ILE A 118 5.06 3.20 0.04
C ILE A 118 4.03 4.26 0.42
N PHE A 119 3.66 4.29 1.69
CA PHE A 119 2.81 5.31 2.28
C PHE A 119 3.69 6.37 2.91
N ARG A 120 3.48 7.63 2.51
CA ARG A 120 4.29 8.76 2.97
C ARG A 120 3.40 9.86 3.54
N GLY A 121 3.86 10.53 4.56
CA GLY A 121 3.17 11.64 5.22
C GLY A 121 4.12 12.73 5.72
N ASP A 122 5.35 12.71 5.23
CA ASP A 122 6.43 13.61 5.58
C ASP A 122 6.21 15.06 5.11
N ASP A 123 5.31 15.26 4.16
CA ASP A 123 4.89 16.57 3.65
C ASP A 123 3.83 17.28 4.52
N LEU A 124 3.26 16.59 5.51
CA LEU A 124 2.31 17.18 6.46
C LEU A 124 3.01 17.60 7.75
N ALA A 125 2.59 18.73 8.32
CA ALA A 125 3.02 19.14 9.64
C ALA A 125 2.67 18.08 10.70
N SER A 126 3.46 17.97 11.76
CA SER A 126 3.31 16.91 12.76
C SER A 126 1.92 16.89 13.41
N ASP A 127 1.36 18.04 13.77
CA ASP A 127 0.02 18.16 14.33
C ASP A 127 -1.11 17.96 13.29
N SER A 128 -0.83 18.08 12.01
CA SER A 128 -1.79 17.69 10.98
C SER A 128 -1.96 16.15 10.87
N ARG A 129 -1.17 15.38 11.58
CA ARG A 129 -1.20 13.90 11.56
C ARG A 129 -1.95 13.30 12.75
N THR A 130 -2.42 14.12 13.69
CA THR A 130 -3.05 13.68 14.94
C THR A 130 -4.55 13.96 14.99
N LEU A 131 -5.19 14.12 13.84
CA LEU A 131 -6.61 14.45 13.79
C LEU A 131 -7.47 13.33 14.34
N THR A 132 -8.49 13.72 15.11
CA THR A 132 -9.55 12.85 15.61
C THR A 132 -10.91 13.44 15.23
N ALA A 133 -11.93 12.61 15.08
CA ALA A 133 -13.28 13.10 14.85
C ALA A 133 -13.75 13.85 16.10
N SER A 134 -14.19 15.09 15.95
CA SER A 134 -14.68 15.91 17.07
C SER A 134 -16.12 15.58 17.47
N ALA A 135 -16.81 14.77 16.69
CA ALA A 135 -18.15 14.25 16.94
C ALA A 135 -18.41 13.00 16.11
N ALA A 136 -19.30 12.14 16.61
CA ALA A 136 -19.73 10.98 15.84
C ALA A 136 -20.46 11.42 14.56
N ALA A 137 -20.14 10.75 13.43
CA ALA A 137 -20.82 10.93 12.16
C ALA A 137 -21.34 9.58 11.67
N SER A 138 -22.58 9.53 11.22
CA SER A 138 -23.20 8.30 10.71
C SER A 138 -23.62 8.50 9.27
N ASN A 139 -23.05 7.67 8.38
CA ASN A 139 -23.31 7.72 6.92
C ASN A 139 -23.24 9.16 6.38
N SER A 140 -22.17 9.87 6.72
CA SER A 140 -21.98 11.29 6.37
C SER A 140 -20.77 11.48 5.46
N THR A 141 -20.89 12.37 4.49
CA THR A 141 -19.78 12.84 3.65
C THR A 141 -18.99 13.97 4.31
N THR A 142 -19.47 14.50 5.44
CA THR A 142 -18.77 15.54 6.21
C THR A 142 -18.37 15.01 7.57
N VAL A 143 -17.11 15.18 7.93
CA VAL A 143 -16.55 14.78 9.22
C VAL A 143 -15.84 15.99 9.84
N SER A 144 -16.31 16.42 11.00
CA SER A 144 -15.61 17.45 11.78
C SER A 144 -14.48 16.81 12.57
N PHE A 145 -13.35 17.51 12.66
CA PHE A 145 -12.16 17.00 13.33
C PHE A 145 -11.53 18.02 14.28
N ASP A 146 -10.80 17.48 15.24
CA ASP A 146 -9.95 18.17 16.18
C ASP A 146 -8.63 17.40 16.40
N GLY A 147 -7.95 17.61 17.51
CA GLY A 147 -6.71 16.89 17.88
C GLY A 147 -5.48 17.32 17.07
N GLY A 148 -5.62 18.31 16.19
CA GLY A 148 -4.54 18.86 15.41
C GLY A 148 -5.00 20.01 14.53
N THR A 149 -4.04 20.64 13.80
CA THR A 149 -4.32 21.78 12.94
C THR A 149 -4.03 21.44 11.48
N VAL A 150 -4.92 21.87 10.58
CA VAL A 150 -4.78 21.71 9.15
C VAL A 150 -5.17 23.00 8.43
N ALA A 151 -4.35 23.45 7.51
CA ALA A 151 -4.72 24.57 6.65
C ALA A 151 -5.89 24.18 5.74
N ALA A 152 -6.79 25.11 5.47
CA ALA A 152 -7.89 24.89 4.54
C ALA A 152 -7.35 24.52 3.15
N GLY A 153 -7.91 23.48 2.54
CA GLY A 153 -7.50 22.94 1.25
C GLY A 153 -6.25 22.04 1.26
N ALA A 154 -5.50 21.94 2.37
CA ALA A 154 -4.26 21.16 2.41
C ALA A 154 -4.45 19.64 2.23
N LEU A 155 -5.64 19.13 2.54
CA LEU A 155 -5.99 17.72 2.39
C LEU A 155 -6.77 17.41 1.13
N ALA A 156 -7.15 18.41 0.32
CA ALA A 156 -7.90 18.21 -0.90
C ALA A 156 -7.18 17.29 -1.88
N GLY A 157 -7.90 16.30 -2.38
CA GLY A 157 -7.35 15.27 -3.28
C GLY A 157 -6.56 14.14 -2.59
N ARG A 158 -6.28 14.24 -1.28
CA ARG A 158 -5.64 13.17 -0.50
C ARG A 158 -6.63 12.12 -0.06
N TYR A 159 -6.10 10.98 0.30
CA TYR A 159 -6.87 9.93 0.96
C TYR A 159 -6.68 9.99 2.47
N VAL A 160 -7.78 9.81 3.20
CA VAL A 160 -7.79 9.68 4.67
C VAL A 160 -8.36 8.32 5.05
N LEU A 161 -7.86 7.78 6.16
CA LEU A 161 -8.47 6.63 6.79
C LEU A 161 -9.44 7.15 7.84
N CYS A 162 -10.73 6.92 7.63
CA CYS A 162 -11.79 7.44 8.48
C CYS A 162 -12.84 6.36 8.70
N GLY A 163 -13.10 6.00 9.95
CA GLY A 163 -14.02 4.91 10.28
C GLY A 163 -13.62 3.55 9.72
N GLY A 164 -12.32 3.29 9.59
CA GLY A 164 -11.79 2.06 8.98
C GLY A 164 -11.87 2.02 7.45
N LYS A 165 -12.41 3.06 6.81
CA LYS A 165 -12.53 3.16 5.37
C LYS A 165 -11.53 4.19 4.81
N ARG A 166 -10.85 3.84 3.72
CA ARG A 166 -9.99 4.78 2.98
C ARG A 166 -10.84 5.57 2.00
N VAL A 167 -10.95 6.86 2.22
CA VAL A 167 -11.82 7.75 1.45
C VAL A 167 -11.05 8.97 0.97
N LYS A 168 -11.37 9.45 -0.23
CA LYS A 168 -10.77 10.65 -0.79
C LYS A 168 -11.41 11.90 -0.22
N VAL A 169 -10.58 12.88 0.13
CA VAL A 169 -11.00 14.21 0.56
C VAL A 169 -11.25 15.07 -0.66
N VAL A 170 -12.47 15.55 -0.80
CA VAL A 170 -12.86 16.50 -1.85
C VAL A 170 -12.37 17.91 -1.49
N SER A 171 -12.60 18.31 -0.25
CA SER A 171 -12.15 19.60 0.29
C SER A 171 -12.03 19.52 1.81
N ASN A 172 -11.28 20.43 2.41
CA ASN A 172 -11.25 20.62 3.84
C ASN A 172 -11.23 22.09 4.25
N THR A 173 -11.84 22.36 5.37
CA THR A 173 -11.65 23.61 6.15
C THR A 173 -10.62 23.34 7.26
N ALA A 174 -10.40 24.28 8.17
CA ALA A 174 -9.52 24.08 9.34
C ALA A 174 -10.07 23.08 10.37
N SER A 175 -11.36 22.71 10.31
CA SER A 175 -12.03 21.84 11.29
C SER A 175 -12.98 20.80 10.70
N GLN A 176 -13.09 20.72 9.37
CA GLN A 176 -14.04 19.81 8.75
C GLN A 176 -13.48 19.26 7.42
N LEU A 177 -13.70 17.96 7.20
CA LEU A 177 -13.44 17.27 5.94
C LEU A 177 -14.74 17.10 5.18
N THR A 178 -14.68 17.28 3.86
CA THR A 178 -15.70 16.84 2.91
C THR A 178 -15.13 15.68 2.11
N LEU A 179 -15.75 14.51 2.23
CA LEU A 179 -15.31 13.24 1.65
C LEU A 179 -16.09 12.91 0.39
N GLU A 180 -15.48 12.15 -0.51
CA GLU A 180 -16.12 11.69 -1.74
C GLU A 180 -17.22 10.65 -1.46
N GLU A 181 -17.04 9.86 -0.41
CA GLU A 181 -17.99 8.84 0.01
C GLU A 181 -18.41 9.03 1.48
N ALA A 182 -19.63 8.57 1.80
CA ALA A 182 -20.14 8.60 3.16
C ALA A 182 -19.42 7.59 4.07
N VAL A 183 -19.11 8.04 5.28
CA VAL A 183 -18.45 7.24 6.31
C VAL A 183 -19.24 7.27 7.63
N THR A 184 -19.00 6.26 8.45
CA THR A 184 -19.49 6.23 9.84
C THR A 184 -18.27 6.24 10.75
N VAL A 185 -18.18 7.24 11.61
CA VAL A 185 -17.08 7.42 12.56
C VAL A 185 -17.64 7.65 13.96
N ALA A 186 -17.00 7.09 14.96
CA ALA A 186 -17.28 7.40 16.35
C ALA A 186 -16.63 8.74 16.75
N ASP A 187 -17.13 9.33 17.81
CA ASP A 187 -16.48 10.46 18.46
C ASP A 187 -15.07 10.06 18.93
N ASN A 188 -14.11 10.98 18.79
CA ASN A 188 -12.69 10.76 19.08
C ASN A 188 -12.01 9.62 18.26
N ALA A 189 -12.67 9.09 17.24
CA ALA A 189 -12.05 8.13 16.34
C ALA A 189 -10.94 8.82 15.53
N VAL A 190 -9.87 8.11 15.31
CA VAL A 190 -8.73 8.64 14.54
C VAL A 190 -9.12 8.90 13.11
N VAL A 191 -8.86 10.12 12.63
CA VAL A 191 -8.87 10.50 11.22
C VAL A 191 -7.44 10.62 10.77
N TYR A 192 -7.03 9.75 9.87
CA TYR A 192 -5.64 9.71 9.43
C TYR A 192 -5.45 10.46 8.11
N PRO A 193 -5.04 11.74 8.13
CA PRO A 193 -4.94 12.58 6.93
C PRO A 193 -3.68 12.34 6.10
N GLY A 194 -2.68 11.71 6.69
CA GLY A 194 -1.45 11.31 6.02
C GLY A 194 -1.37 9.82 5.78
N GLU A 195 -0.38 9.37 5.02
CA GLU A 195 -0.16 7.96 4.74
C GLU A 195 1.12 7.40 5.41
N GLY A 196 1.97 8.23 5.99
CA GLY A 196 3.21 7.83 6.64
C GLY A 196 3.05 7.32 8.08
N GLY A 197 4.13 6.83 8.65
CA GLY A 197 4.24 6.43 10.04
C GLY A 197 4.52 7.61 10.97
N LYS A 198 5.04 7.29 12.15
CA LYS A 198 5.42 8.26 13.17
C LYS A 198 6.41 9.28 12.59
N GLU A 199 6.13 10.56 12.84
CA GLU A 199 6.95 11.67 12.33
C GLU A 199 7.08 11.71 10.79
N GLY A 200 6.14 11.11 10.05
CA GLY A 200 6.13 11.08 8.60
C GLY A 200 7.01 10.01 7.97
N LEU A 201 7.53 9.08 8.74
CA LEU A 201 8.33 7.98 8.22
C LEU A 201 7.58 7.21 7.12
N ALA A 202 8.34 6.75 6.13
CA ALA A 202 7.80 5.89 5.09
C ALA A 202 7.31 4.56 5.68
N VAL A 203 6.09 4.18 5.34
CA VAL A 203 5.51 2.88 5.69
C VAL A 203 5.38 2.05 4.44
N TYR A 204 5.88 0.85 4.47
CA TYR A 204 5.88 -0.07 3.35
C TYR A 204 4.69 -1.02 3.44
N GLY A 205 3.88 -1.04 2.39
CA GLY A 205 2.74 -1.95 2.28
C GLY A 205 3.16 -3.25 1.59
N CYS A 206 3.41 -4.28 2.36
CA CYS A 206 3.71 -5.62 1.87
C CYS A 206 2.41 -6.37 1.64
N LEU A 207 2.15 -6.77 0.40
CA LEU A 207 0.89 -7.37 0.01
C LEU A 207 1.03 -8.88 -0.14
N PHE A 208 0.37 -9.62 0.73
CA PHE A 208 0.24 -11.07 0.68
C PHE A 208 -1.03 -11.44 -0.05
N VAL A 209 -0.92 -12.21 -1.12
CA VAL A 209 -2.05 -12.55 -1.99
C VAL A 209 -2.18 -14.04 -2.21
N GLY A 210 -3.44 -14.50 -2.18
CA GLY A 210 -3.88 -15.80 -2.64
C GLY A 210 -4.40 -15.73 -4.08
N LYS A 211 -4.62 -16.88 -4.69
CA LYS A 211 -5.17 -16.98 -6.05
C LYS A 211 -6.59 -16.42 -6.10
N GLY A 212 -6.87 -15.56 -7.08
CA GLY A 212 -8.20 -14.98 -7.28
C GLY A 212 -8.50 -13.77 -6.37
N ALA A 213 -7.54 -13.26 -5.60
CA ALA A 213 -7.73 -12.10 -4.75
C ALA A 213 -8.12 -10.84 -5.53
N TYR A 214 -7.52 -10.63 -6.67
CA TYR A 214 -7.83 -9.51 -7.57
C TYR A 214 -7.85 -9.94 -9.03
N GLY A 215 -8.50 -9.13 -9.86
CA GLY A 215 -8.54 -9.30 -11.31
C GLY A 215 -8.02 -8.05 -12.01
N VAL A 216 -7.40 -8.27 -13.14
CA VAL A 216 -6.95 -7.23 -14.06
C VAL A 216 -7.66 -7.47 -15.38
N VAL A 217 -8.28 -6.42 -15.91
CA VAL A 217 -8.93 -6.44 -17.21
C VAL A 217 -8.11 -5.59 -18.15
N ASP A 218 -7.64 -6.22 -19.22
CA ASP A 218 -7.04 -5.55 -20.37
C ASP A 218 -8.09 -5.60 -21.50
N LEU A 219 -8.72 -4.45 -21.74
CA LEU A 219 -9.79 -4.33 -22.73
C LEU A 219 -9.20 -4.13 -24.11
N SER A 220 -9.58 -5.03 -25.05
CA SER A 220 -9.10 -5.09 -26.41
C SER A 220 -7.59 -5.37 -26.53
N GLU A 221 -7.02 -5.27 -27.63
CA GLU A 221 -5.70 -5.70 -28.08
C GLU A 221 -4.46 -5.28 -27.24
N GLY A 222 -4.64 -5.00 -25.93
CA GLY A 222 -3.57 -4.59 -25.04
C GLY A 222 -3.14 -3.15 -25.23
N THR A 223 -1.86 -2.87 -24.96
CA THR A 223 -1.27 -1.55 -25.20
C THR A 223 -0.85 -1.44 -26.65
N GLU A 224 -1.51 -0.59 -27.42
CA GLU A 224 -1.18 -0.31 -28.82
C GLU A 224 -0.18 0.85 -28.92
N VAL A 225 0.92 0.63 -29.62
CA VAL A 225 1.89 1.66 -29.95
C VAL A 225 1.63 2.16 -31.36
N ILE A 226 1.32 3.45 -31.50
CA ILE A 226 1.00 4.11 -32.75
C ILE A 226 2.20 4.95 -33.18
N VAL A 227 2.82 4.57 -34.27
CA VAL A 227 3.91 5.33 -34.88
C VAL A 227 3.41 6.02 -36.13
N LYS A 228 3.49 7.35 -36.15
CA LYS A 228 3.20 8.16 -37.32
C LYS A 228 4.52 8.64 -37.92
N PRO A 229 4.95 8.13 -39.08
CA PRO A 229 6.13 8.62 -39.76
C PRO A 229 5.92 10.03 -40.32
N ARG A 230 7.00 10.65 -40.78
CA ARG A 230 6.94 11.93 -41.49
C ARG A 230 5.99 11.83 -42.69
N GLY A 231 5.22 12.87 -42.94
CA GLY A 231 4.21 12.92 -44.03
C GLY A 231 2.87 12.29 -43.65
N SER A 232 2.71 11.73 -42.43
CA SER A 232 1.42 11.14 -42.01
C SER A 232 0.51 12.04 -41.22
N SER A 233 0.94 13.28 -40.92
CA SER A 233 0.22 14.22 -40.05
C SER A 233 -0.73 15.16 -40.83
N GLY A 234 -0.80 15.05 -42.15
CA GLY A 234 -1.67 15.88 -43.00
C GLY A 234 -1.42 17.38 -42.79
N THR A 235 -2.48 18.15 -42.71
CA THR A 235 -2.42 19.64 -42.59
C THR A 235 -1.81 20.13 -41.27
N ALA A 236 -1.60 19.27 -40.27
CA ALA A 236 -0.95 19.63 -39.00
C ALA A 236 0.57 19.77 -39.12
N ASP A 237 1.19 19.17 -40.14
CA ASP A 237 2.62 19.31 -40.47
C ASP A 237 2.83 19.44 -41.98
N PRO A 238 2.53 20.63 -42.56
CA PRO A 238 2.57 20.85 -43.99
C PRO A 238 3.96 20.77 -44.60
N LEU A 239 5.01 20.76 -43.79
CA LEU A 239 6.41 20.61 -44.20
C LEU A 239 6.98 19.21 -44.02
N ASP A 240 6.15 18.26 -43.55
CA ASP A 240 6.54 16.84 -43.30
C ASP A 240 7.82 16.65 -42.45
N GLN A 241 8.00 17.55 -41.48
CA GLN A 241 9.22 17.59 -40.67
C GLN A 241 9.11 16.77 -39.38
N ARG A 242 7.89 16.37 -38.97
CA ARG A 242 7.63 15.74 -37.68
C ARG A 242 7.21 14.28 -37.84
N SER A 243 7.69 13.47 -36.92
CA SER A 243 7.15 12.14 -36.65
C SER A 243 6.63 12.11 -35.23
N SER A 244 5.60 11.34 -34.95
CA SER A 244 5.05 11.19 -33.60
C SER A 244 4.92 9.72 -33.24
N VAL A 245 5.20 9.42 -31.97
CA VAL A 245 4.97 8.12 -31.37
C VAL A 245 4.00 8.34 -30.21
N GLY A 246 2.90 7.64 -30.23
CA GLY A 246 1.91 7.63 -29.18
C GLY A 246 1.62 6.19 -28.74
N TRP A 247 1.04 6.04 -27.57
CA TRP A 247 0.51 4.77 -27.14
C TRP A 247 -0.88 4.98 -26.53
N LYS A 248 -1.71 3.98 -26.64
CA LYS A 248 -2.99 3.92 -25.95
C LYS A 248 -3.13 2.57 -25.29
N GLY A 249 -3.79 2.53 -24.14
CA GLY A 249 -4.12 1.31 -23.43
C GLY A 249 -5.33 1.54 -22.54
N ILE A 250 -6.17 0.54 -22.40
CA ILE A 250 -7.31 0.54 -21.50
C ILE A 250 -7.06 -0.57 -20.47
N HIS A 251 -6.96 -0.19 -19.20
CA HIS A 251 -6.61 -1.08 -18.12
C HIS A 251 -7.50 -0.78 -16.92
N ALA A 252 -7.99 -1.81 -16.28
CA ALA A 252 -8.71 -1.74 -15.02
C ALA A 252 -8.28 -2.86 -14.10
N ALA A 253 -8.19 -2.58 -12.83
CA ALA A 253 -7.95 -3.57 -11.79
C ALA A 253 -9.03 -3.44 -10.72
N ALA A 254 -9.42 -4.56 -10.13
CA ALA A 254 -10.38 -4.57 -9.03
C ALA A 254 -10.06 -5.72 -8.07
N ILE A 255 -10.35 -5.50 -6.80
CA ILE A 255 -10.34 -6.56 -5.79
C ILE A 255 -11.57 -7.45 -6.04
N LEU A 256 -11.35 -8.75 -6.19
CA LEU A 256 -12.44 -9.73 -6.37
C LEU A 256 -12.85 -10.34 -5.03
N TYR A 257 -11.87 -10.75 -4.23
CA TYR A 257 -12.07 -11.31 -2.90
C TYR A 257 -11.07 -10.70 -1.93
N ASP A 258 -11.55 -9.76 -1.10
CA ASP A 258 -10.74 -9.08 -0.10
C ASP A 258 -10.16 -10.05 0.95
N GLU A 259 -10.90 -11.14 1.24
CA GLU A 259 -10.48 -12.21 2.15
C GLU A 259 -9.25 -12.99 1.66
N TYR A 260 -8.90 -12.91 0.37
CA TYR A 260 -7.76 -13.62 -0.20
C TYR A 260 -6.50 -12.77 -0.26
N MET A 261 -6.51 -11.63 0.41
CA MET A 261 -5.35 -10.77 0.53
C MET A 261 -5.19 -10.22 1.94
N VAL A 262 -3.94 -10.06 2.36
CA VAL A 262 -3.57 -9.44 3.62
C VAL A 262 -2.45 -8.44 3.34
N ARG A 263 -2.63 -7.20 3.81
CA ARG A 263 -1.60 -6.18 3.74
C ARG A 263 -0.87 -6.10 5.08
N VAL A 264 0.42 -6.33 5.08
CA VAL A 264 1.28 -6.07 6.23
C VAL A 264 1.92 -4.71 6.05
N GLU A 265 1.73 -3.83 7.01
CA GLU A 265 2.33 -2.50 7.02
C GLU A 265 3.48 -2.46 8.02
N CYS A 266 4.66 -2.07 7.57
CA CYS A 266 5.86 -2.01 8.37
C CYS A 266 6.71 -0.78 8.02
N GLY A 267 7.55 -0.37 8.95
CA GLY A 267 8.66 0.54 8.69
C GLY A 267 9.83 -0.19 8.03
N SER A 268 10.96 0.49 7.95
CA SER A 268 12.24 -0.12 7.58
C SER A 268 13.34 0.51 8.42
N SER A 269 14.33 -0.30 8.74
CA SER A 269 15.55 0.16 9.43
C SER A 269 16.50 0.91 8.50
N TYR A 270 16.32 0.75 7.19
CA TYR A 270 17.16 1.32 6.12
C TYR A 270 16.72 2.71 5.71
#